data_93897f5f9f0b168043d8380c86e9899f
#
_entry.id   93897f5f9f0b168043d8380c86e9899f
#
_cell.length_a   1.000
_cell.length_b   1.000
_cell.length_c   1.000
_cell.angle_alpha   90.00
_cell.angle_beta   90.00
_cell.angle_gamma   90.00
#
_symmetry.space_group_name_H-M   'P 1'
#
loop_
_entity.id
_entity.type
_entity.pdbx_description
1 polymer ?
#
loop_
_entity_poly.entity_id
_entity_poly.type
_entity_poly.pdbx_seq_one_letter_code
_entity_poly.pdbx_strand_id
1 'polypeptide(L)'
;MSLKAVKSPPYALDRATLEREVRVDTYRASGPGGQHVNRTESAIRLTHAPSGVVVTATENRSQIRNRAIAFERLAHKLRALNRVRKPRKATRISRGMKERRLDAKKRRASLKRERSHRREEY
;
A
#
# COMPACT_ATOMS: atom_id res chain seq x y z
N MET A 1 1.15 22.96 18.94
CA MET A 1 1.26 21.48 19.06
C MET A 1 2.42 21.02 18.20
N SER A 2 3.50 20.58 18.82
CA SER A 2 4.68 20.12 18.08
C SER A 2 4.37 18.80 17.41
N LEU A 3 4.33 18.77 16.09
CA LEU A 3 4.27 17.54 15.30
C LEU A 3 5.56 16.77 15.58
N LYS A 4 5.48 15.75 16.44
CA LYS A 4 6.61 14.84 16.65
C LYS A 4 7.01 14.27 15.29
N ALA A 5 8.28 14.45 14.94
CA ALA A 5 8.82 13.93 13.69
C ALA A 5 8.46 12.45 13.53
N VAL A 6 7.79 12.13 12.45
CA VAL A 6 7.48 10.75 12.07
C VAL A 6 8.81 10.04 11.85
N LYS A 7 9.08 9.01 12.65
CA LYS A 7 10.30 8.21 12.49
C LYS A 7 10.20 7.44 11.16
N SER A 8 11.33 7.27 10.49
CA SER A 8 11.41 6.40 9.30
C SER A 8 11.51 4.92 9.71
N PRO A 9 11.03 3.97 8.88
CA PRO A 9 11.22 2.55 9.15
C PRO A 9 12.71 2.18 9.25
N PRO A 10 13.07 1.10 9.98
CA PRO A 10 12.18 0.06 10.48
C PRO A 10 11.52 0.41 11.82
N TYR A 11 10.23 0.04 11.95
CA TYR A 11 9.48 0.16 13.21
C TYR A 11 9.56 -1.14 14.01
N ALA A 12 9.57 -1.05 15.33
CA ALA A 12 9.51 -2.20 16.23
C ALA A 12 8.16 -2.94 16.07
N LEU A 13 8.19 -4.26 16.19
CA LEU A 13 7.02 -5.13 16.05
C LEU A 13 6.68 -5.89 17.34
N ASP A 14 7.54 -5.78 18.34
CA ASP A 14 7.33 -6.42 19.64
C ASP A 14 6.20 -5.75 20.41
N ARG A 15 5.40 -6.56 21.09
CA ARG A 15 4.18 -6.12 21.77
C ARG A 15 4.46 -5.04 22.83
N ALA A 16 5.52 -5.20 23.60
CA ALA A 16 5.89 -4.28 24.68
C ALA A 16 6.24 -2.89 24.16
N THR A 17 6.96 -2.78 23.05
CA THR A 17 7.30 -1.50 22.42
C THR A 17 6.06 -0.88 21.78
N LEU A 18 5.23 -1.68 21.08
CA LEU A 18 4.00 -1.19 20.48
C LEU A 18 3.04 -0.62 21.53
N GLU A 19 2.92 -1.22 22.70
CA GLU A 19 2.06 -0.69 23.78
C GLU A 19 2.53 0.66 24.32
N ARG A 20 3.82 0.96 24.25
CA ARG A 20 4.39 2.27 24.65
C ARG A 20 4.24 3.33 23.56
N GLU A 21 4.31 2.94 22.30
CA GLU A 21 4.29 3.85 21.14
C GLU A 21 2.89 4.09 20.57
N VAL A 22 1.89 3.33 21.05
CA VAL A 22 0.51 3.38 20.55
C VAL A 22 -0.39 4.14 21.53
N ARG A 23 -1.14 5.08 20.99
CA ARG A 23 -2.30 5.65 21.67
C ARG A 23 -3.51 4.75 21.40
N VAL A 24 -4.18 4.33 22.47
CA VAL A 24 -5.41 3.51 22.44
C VAL A 24 -6.60 4.40 22.74
N ASP A 25 -7.51 4.53 21.79
CA ASP A 25 -8.78 5.23 21.96
C ASP A 25 -9.92 4.21 21.88
N THR A 26 -10.82 4.25 22.85
CA THR A 26 -12.07 3.47 22.86
C THR A 26 -13.22 4.37 22.39
N TYR A 27 -14.15 3.80 21.64
CA TYR A 27 -15.30 4.56 21.14
C TYR A 27 -16.50 3.64 20.88
N ARG A 28 -17.66 4.24 20.68
CA ARG A 28 -18.87 3.54 20.27
C ARG A 28 -18.87 3.38 18.77
N ALA A 29 -19.02 2.15 18.29
CA ALA A 29 -19.16 1.91 16.86
C ALA A 29 -20.51 2.45 16.38
N SER A 30 -20.50 3.15 15.24
CA SER A 30 -21.73 3.53 14.52
C SER A 30 -22.11 2.40 13.55
N GLY A 31 -23.39 2.06 13.46
CA GLY A 31 -23.87 1.06 12.50
C GLY A 31 -25.21 0.47 12.90
N PRO A 32 -25.81 -0.35 12.01
CA PRO A 32 -27.03 -1.09 12.35
C PRO A 32 -26.71 -2.08 13.47
N GLY A 33 -27.33 -1.90 14.62
CA GLY A 33 -27.16 -2.75 15.80
C GLY A 33 -28.11 -2.33 16.90
N GLY A 34 -28.44 -3.27 17.77
CA GLY A 34 -29.34 -3.04 18.91
C GLY A 34 -28.72 -2.16 20.01
N GLN A 35 -29.40 -2.07 21.15
CA GLN A 35 -28.98 -1.26 22.30
C GLN A 35 -27.52 -1.46 22.74
N HIS A 36 -26.98 -2.66 22.58
CA HIS A 36 -25.60 -2.97 22.97
C HIS A 36 -24.54 -2.13 22.23
N VAL A 37 -24.71 -1.93 20.92
CA VAL A 37 -23.79 -1.15 20.11
C VAL A 37 -23.80 0.33 20.48
N ASN A 38 -24.97 0.83 20.90
CA ASN A 38 -25.15 2.23 21.27
C ASN A 38 -24.71 2.55 22.72
N ARG A 39 -24.63 1.52 23.58
CA ARG A 39 -24.31 1.69 25.01
C ARG A 39 -22.85 1.38 25.34
N THR A 40 -22.20 0.46 24.63
CA THR A 40 -20.86 -0.03 24.98
C THR A 40 -19.78 0.51 24.05
N GLU A 41 -18.68 0.98 24.63
CA GLU A 41 -17.49 1.42 23.90
C GLU A 41 -16.57 0.22 23.64
N SER A 42 -17.04 -0.72 22.83
CA SER A 42 -16.27 -1.92 22.47
C SER A 42 -15.31 -1.72 21.30
N ALA A 43 -15.49 -0.64 20.52
CA ALA A 43 -14.63 -0.31 19.40
C ALA A 43 -13.29 0.25 19.86
N ILE A 44 -12.22 -0.17 19.21
CA ILE A 44 -10.84 0.24 19.51
C ILE A 44 -10.24 0.94 18.28
N ARG A 45 -9.59 2.07 18.53
CA ARG A 45 -8.71 2.75 17.58
C ARG A 45 -7.30 2.79 18.15
N LEU A 46 -6.34 2.31 17.39
CA LEU A 46 -4.92 2.41 17.71
C LEU A 46 -4.26 3.42 16.79
N THR A 47 -3.54 4.37 17.37
CA THR A 47 -2.73 5.34 16.63
C THR A 47 -1.27 5.15 17.02
N HIS A 48 -0.45 4.67 16.08
CA HIS A 48 0.97 4.46 16.29
C HIS A 48 1.72 5.78 16.06
N ALA A 49 2.20 6.41 17.12
CA ALA A 49 2.81 7.73 17.07
C ALA A 49 4.02 7.84 16.13
N PRO A 50 4.99 6.88 16.11
CA PRO A 50 6.18 7.00 15.26
C PRO A 50 5.89 6.92 13.76
N SER A 51 4.89 6.11 13.33
CA SER A 51 4.58 5.92 11.90
C SER A 51 3.34 6.68 11.43
N GLY A 52 2.54 7.21 12.35
CA GLY A 52 1.24 7.82 12.03
C GLY A 52 0.16 6.83 11.57
N VAL A 53 0.43 5.52 11.61
CA VAL A 53 -0.54 4.50 11.19
C VAL A 53 -1.69 4.42 12.18
N VAL A 54 -2.90 4.48 11.65
CA VAL A 54 -4.14 4.29 12.42
C VAL A 54 -4.79 2.97 12.03
N VAL A 55 -5.26 2.23 13.05
CA VAL A 55 -5.98 0.96 12.90
C VAL A 55 -7.22 0.98 13.79
N THR A 56 -8.31 0.45 13.28
CA THR A 56 -9.57 0.28 14.02
C THR A 56 -9.99 -1.19 14.06
N ALA A 57 -10.65 -1.59 15.14
CA ALA A 57 -11.28 -2.90 15.29
C ALA A 57 -12.63 -2.75 15.99
N THR A 58 -13.69 -3.22 15.35
CA THR A 58 -15.09 -3.05 15.77
C THR A 58 -15.91 -4.33 15.68
N GLU A 59 -15.29 -5.44 15.23
CA GLU A 59 -16.02 -6.65 14.83
C GLU A 59 -16.59 -7.45 16.00
N ASN A 60 -15.99 -7.34 17.17
CA ASN A 60 -16.39 -8.13 18.33
C ASN A 60 -17.14 -7.29 19.37
N ARG A 61 -18.02 -7.95 20.11
CA ARG A 61 -18.67 -7.35 21.29
C ARG A 61 -17.69 -7.11 22.45
N SER A 62 -16.60 -7.88 22.49
CA SER A 62 -15.58 -7.79 23.53
C SER A 62 -14.50 -6.78 23.15
N GLN A 63 -14.33 -5.75 23.97
CA GLN A 63 -13.28 -4.75 23.84
C GLN A 63 -11.88 -5.38 23.87
N ILE A 64 -11.67 -6.39 24.73
CA ILE A 64 -10.39 -7.11 24.84
C ILE A 64 -10.03 -7.80 23.53
N ARG A 65 -11.00 -8.47 22.89
CA ARG A 65 -10.80 -9.11 21.58
C ARG A 65 -10.53 -8.09 20.50
N ASN A 66 -11.26 -7.00 20.45
CA ASN A 66 -11.01 -5.93 19.48
C ASN A 66 -9.62 -5.31 19.69
N ARG A 67 -9.17 -5.15 20.93
CA ARG A 67 -7.81 -4.68 21.23
C ARG A 67 -6.75 -5.64 20.67
N ALA A 68 -6.90 -6.94 20.91
CA ALA A 68 -5.97 -7.94 20.38
C ALA A 68 -5.88 -7.88 18.84
N ILE A 69 -7.03 -7.89 18.15
CA ILE A 69 -7.13 -7.81 16.70
C ILE A 69 -6.52 -6.49 16.17
N ALA A 70 -6.78 -5.38 16.85
CA ALA A 70 -6.21 -4.09 16.46
C ALA A 70 -4.68 -4.08 16.51
N PHE A 71 -4.07 -4.69 17.52
CA PHE A 71 -2.61 -4.83 17.61
C PHE A 71 -2.03 -5.75 16.55
N GLU A 72 -2.69 -6.87 16.24
CA GLU A 72 -2.28 -7.75 15.14
C GLU A 72 -2.30 -7.03 13.79
N ARG A 73 -3.37 -6.29 13.50
CA ARG A 73 -3.50 -5.46 12.30
C ARG A 73 -2.42 -4.39 12.23
N LEU A 74 -2.13 -3.76 13.35
CA LEU A 74 -1.07 -2.77 13.42
C LEU A 74 0.29 -3.39 13.10
N ALA A 75 0.63 -4.51 13.74
CA ALA A 75 1.88 -5.23 13.47
C ALA A 75 1.97 -5.65 11.99
N HIS A 76 0.87 -6.10 11.37
CA HIS A 76 0.85 -6.44 9.96
C HIS A 76 1.12 -5.21 9.06
N LYS A 77 0.48 -4.07 9.33
CA LYS A 77 0.73 -2.82 8.59
C LYS A 77 2.18 -2.34 8.76
N LEU A 78 2.73 -2.39 9.98
CA LEU A 78 4.12 -2.00 10.23
C LEU A 78 5.12 -2.94 9.53
N ARG A 79 4.87 -4.26 9.49
CA ARG A 79 5.67 -5.21 8.68
C ARG A 79 5.69 -4.83 7.21
N ALA A 80 4.54 -4.43 6.67
CA ALA A 80 4.45 -3.99 5.28
C ALA A 80 5.28 -2.71 5.03
N LEU A 81 5.27 -1.76 5.97
CA LEU A 81 6.09 -0.55 5.91
C LEU A 81 7.60 -0.84 6.07
N ASN A 82 7.95 -1.80 6.93
CA ASN A 82 9.34 -2.21 7.14
C ASN A 82 9.92 -2.98 5.94
N ARG A 83 9.06 -3.44 5.01
CA ARG A 83 9.49 -4.21 3.85
C ARG A 83 10.24 -3.32 2.85
N VAL A 84 11.54 -3.51 2.76
CA VAL A 84 12.37 -2.88 1.72
C VAL A 84 12.00 -3.48 0.36
N ARG A 85 11.49 -2.65 -0.55
CA ARG A 85 11.19 -3.09 -1.91
C ARG A 85 12.49 -3.30 -2.68
N LYS A 86 12.65 -4.49 -3.24
CA LYS A 86 13.78 -4.75 -4.15
C LYS A 86 13.72 -3.79 -5.35
N PRO A 87 14.81 -3.09 -5.71
CA PRO A 87 14.82 -2.25 -6.89
C PRO A 87 14.56 -3.10 -8.13
N ARG A 88 13.66 -2.61 -8.99
CA ARG A 88 13.34 -3.28 -10.25
C ARG A 88 14.54 -3.17 -11.19
N LYS A 89 15.17 -4.28 -11.51
CA LYS A 89 16.22 -4.33 -12.53
C LYS A 89 15.57 -4.25 -13.92
N ALA A 90 16.08 -3.37 -14.78
CA ALA A 90 15.63 -3.29 -16.16
C ALA A 90 15.92 -4.61 -16.89
N THR A 91 14.89 -5.16 -17.52
CA THR A 91 15.04 -6.37 -18.35
C THR A 91 15.68 -5.99 -19.69
N ARG A 92 16.74 -6.71 -20.05
CA ARG A 92 17.41 -6.52 -21.35
C ARG A 92 16.45 -6.96 -22.47
N ILE A 93 16.36 -6.14 -23.52
CA ILE A 93 15.52 -6.45 -24.67
C ILE A 93 16.07 -7.71 -25.37
N SER A 94 15.22 -8.72 -25.60
CA SER A 94 15.61 -9.95 -26.27
C SER A 94 16.03 -9.70 -27.73
N ARG A 95 16.88 -10.59 -28.28
CA ARG A 95 17.32 -10.51 -29.67
C ARG A 95 16.13 -10.53 -30.64
N GLY A 96 15.17 -11.40 -30.46
CA GLY A 96 13.99 -11.47 -31.30
C GLY A 96 13.13 -10.21 -31.32
N MET A 97 13.04 -9.49 -30.18
CA MET A 97 12.35 -8.18 -30.16
C MET A 97 13.09 -7.12 -30.94
N LYS A 98 14.44 -7.13 -30.92
CA LYS A 98 15.26 -6.21 -31.74
C LYS A 98 15.06 -6.50 -33.22
N GLU A 99 15.09 -7.76 -33.63
CA GLU A 99 14.88 -8.21 -35.01
C GLU A 99 13.50 -7.79 -35.52
N ARG A 100 12.43 -8.09 -34.75
CA ARG A 100 11.05 -7.67 -35.09
C ARG A 100 10.94 -6.14 -35.26
N ARG A 101 11.60 -5.38 -34.42
CA ARG A 101 11.62 -3.91 -34.52
C ARG A 101 12.34 -3.44 -35.78
N LEU A 102 13.45 -4.07 -36.15
CA LEU A 102 14.20 -3.78 -37.40
C LEU A 102 13.36 -4.13 -38.62
N ASP A 103 12.70 -5.28 -38.65
CA ASP A 103 11.86 -5.70 -39.76
C ASP A 103 10.65 -4.77 -39.95
N ALA A 104 10.02 -4.34 -38.85
CA ALA A 104 8.94 -3.36 -38.90
C ALA A 104 9.43 -2.01 -39.47
N LYS A 105 10.65 -1.58 -39.12
CA LYS A 105 11.26 -0.38 -39.69
C LYS A 105 11.56 -0.53 -41.19
N LYS A 106 12.11 -1.67 -41.61
CA LYS A 106 12.39 -1.95 -43.03
C LYS A 106 11.11 -1.91 -43.85
N ARG A 107 10.03 -2.60 -43.40
CA ARG A 107 8.71 -2.58 -44.07
C ARG A 107 8.14 -1.17 -44.21
N ARG A 108 8.22 -0.35 -43.14
CA ARG A 108 7.76 1.03 -43.21
C ARG A 108 8.60 1.88 -44.17
N ALA A 109 9.90 1.63 -44.22
CA ALA A 109 10.80 2.36 -45.15
C ALA A 109 10.51 2.01 -46.60
N SER A 110 10.27 0.71 -46.96
CA SER A 110 9.89 0.32 -48.31
C SER A 110 8.56 0.96 -48.74
N LEU A 111 7.54 0.91 -47.89
CA LEU A 111 6.26 1.57 -48.18
C LEU A 111 6.40 3.10 -48.37
N LYS A 112 7.28 3.74 -47.62
CA LYS A 112 7.55 5.17 -47.83
C LYS A 112 8.21 5.45 -49.18
N ARG A 113 9.19 4.62 -49.57
CA ARG A 113 9.86 4.75 -50.88
C ARG A 113 8.89 4.54 -52.04
N GLU A 114 8.06 3.52 -51.98
CA GLU A 114 7.01 3.27 -52.98
C GLU A 114 6.04 4.46 -53.13
N ARG A 115 5.66 5.05 -52.00
CA ARG A 115 4.77 6.24 -52.02
C ARG A 115 5.47 7.49 -52.58
N SER A 116 6.75 7.71 -52.29
CA SER A 116 7.49 8.84 -52.86
C SER A 116 7.69 8.67 -54.36
N HIS A 117 8.05 7.47 -54.83
CA HIS A 117 8.22 7.17 -56.24
C HIS A 117 6.94 7.40 -57.06
N ARG A 118 5.80 6.91 -56.53
CA ARG A 118 4.48 7.13 -57.15
C ARG A 118 4.09 8.62 -57.21
N ARG A 119 4.63 9.45 -56.35
CA ARG A 119 4.32 10.90 -56.29
C ARG A 119 5.19 11.72 -57.29
N GLU A 120 6.30 11.16 -57.74
CA GLU A 120 7.15 11.77 -58.75
C GLU A 120 6.73 11.43 -60.19
N GLU A 121 5.88 10.39 -60.38
CA GLU A 121 5.36 9.94 -61.68
C GLU A 121 4.06 10.68 -62.10
N TYR A 122 3.52 11.55 -61.25
CA TYR A 122 2.33 12.39 -61.52
C TYR A 122 2.67 13.88 -61.43
#